data_5caee3540c2cc434d8306e6caccf2df2
#
_entry.id   5caee3540c2cc434d8306e6caccf2df2
#
_cell.length_a   1.000
_cell.length_b   1.000
_cell.length_c   1.000
_cell.angle_alpha   90.00
_cell.angle_beta   90.00
_cell.angle_gamma   90.00
#
_symmetry.space_group_name_H-M   'P 1'
#
loop_
_entity.id
_entity.type
_entity.pdbx_description
1 polymer ?
#
loop_
_entity_poly.entity_id
_entity_poly.type
_entity_poly.pdbx_seq_one_letter_code
_entity_poly.pdbx_strand_id
1 'polypeptide(L)'
;NSFVIACLTTVLSVVLGTGGAWLLHRYRFRGARGLQTLAAVPMVMPEILMGISLLIFFTSAGLSPGFTAVVIGHVTFSFPFVLVAVQARLRGLDPAMEEAALDLGATPLRAFWLVMVPCLQPAIVAGALMAFALSWDELIVTFFTADASSATLPLRVFGMAKVGLNPMLNALSAVFVFATAAIVIFSAYVRKLGR
;
A
#
# COMPACT_ATOMS: atom_id res chain seq x y z
N ASN A 1 10.21 -13.78 -0.81
CA ASN A 1 9.64 -12.81 -1.77
C ASN A 1 8.54 -11.96 -1.13
N SER A 2 7.47 -12.57 -0.53
CA SER A 2 6.31 -11.84 0.01
C SER A 2 6.70 -10.66 0.92
N PHE A 3 7.57 -10.87 1.88
CA PHE A 3 8.00 -9.81 2.81
C PHE A 3 8.72 -8.67 2.09
N VAL A 4 9.64 -8.99 1.18
CA VAL A 4 10.38 -7.98 0.42
C VAL A 4 9.46 -7.19 -0.49
N ILE A 5 8.55 -7.89 -1.20
CA ILE A 5 7.54 -7.27 -2.06
C ILE A 5 6.63 -6.35 -1.25
N ALA A 6 6.11 -6.83 -0.10
CA ALA A 6 5.25 -6.03 0.75
C ALA A 6 5.95 -4.78 1.31
N CYS A 7 7.21 -4.90 1.75
CA CYS A 7 7.99 -3.76 2.21
C CYS A 7 8.25 -2.73 1.09
N LEU A 8 8.68 -3.18 -0.10
CA LEU A 8 8.91 -2.28 -1.25
C LEU A 8 7.62 -1.61 -1.69
N THR A 9 6.53 -2.38 -1.82
CA THR A 9 5.20 -1.86 -2.14
C THR A 9 4.77 -0.80 -1.13
N THR A 10 4.96 -1.06 0.16
CA THR A 10 4.61 -0.11 1.23
C THR A 10 5.37 1.19 1.09
N VAL A 11 6.70 1.13 0.93
CA VAL A 11 7.53 2.33 0.79
C VAL A 11 7.11 3.15 -0.43
N LEU A 12 6.96 2.49 -1.58
CA LEU A 12 6.56 3.17 -2.82
C LEU A 12 5.14 3.74 -2.72
N SER A 13 4.19 3.00 -2.15
CA SER A 13 2.81 3.46 -1.94
C SER A 13 2.74 4.64 -0.98
N VAL A 14 3.55 4.65 0.09
CA VAL A 14 3.64 5.78 1.03
C VAL A 14 4.20 7.02 0.34
N VAL A 15 5.26 6.88 -0.44
CA VAL A 15 5.85 8.02 -1.18
C VAL A 15 4.84 8.59 -2.19
N LEU A 16 4.25 7.73 -3.02
CA LEU A 16 3.30 8.15 -4.05
C LEU A 16 1.99 8.69 -3.44
N GLY A 17 1.45 7.98 -2.45
CA GLY A 17 0.19 8.35 -1.80
C GLY A 17 0.31 9.64 -0.99
N THR A 18 1.37 9.79 -0.20
CA THR A 18 1.59 10.99 0.62
C THR A 18 1.93 12.20 -0.26
N GLY A 19 2.86 12.03 -1.21
CA GLY A 19 3.22 13.09 -2.15
C GLY A 19 2.05 13.51 -3.03
N GLY A 20 1.32 12.53 -3.58
CA GLY A 20 0.12 12.78 -4.37
C GLY A 20 -0.99 13.48 -3.59
N ALA A 21 -1.24 13.06 -2.35
CA ALA A 21 -2.24 13.68 -1.48
C ALA A 21 -1.90 15.14 -1.19
N TRP A 22 -0.65 15.43 -0.85
CA TRP A 22 -0.18 16.80 -0.59
C TRP A 22 -0.23 17.67 -1.84
N LEU A 23 0.23 17.18 -3.00
CA LEU A 23 0.18 17.93 -4.26
C LEU A 23 -1.26 18.27 -4.66
N LEU A 24 -2.18 17.30 -4.56
CA LEU A 24 -3.61 17.51 -4.86
C LEU A 24 -4.30 18.42 -3.85
N HIS A 25 -3.82 18.49 -2.61
CA HIS A 25 -4.32 19.42 -1.59
C HIS A 25 -3.83 20.85 -1.83
N ARG A 26 -2.52 20.99 -2.08
CA ARG A 26 -1.87 22.29 -2.21
C ARG A 26 -2.18 22.99 -3.51
N TYR A 27 -2.15 22.27 -4.64
CA TYR A 27 -2.28 22.87 -5.97
C TYR A 27 -3.68 22.65 -6.53
N ARG A 28 -4.41 23.77 -6.72
CA ARG A 28 -5.71 23.77 -7.40
C ARG A 28 -5.49 23.93 -8.90
N PHE A 29 -5.62 22.87 -9.68
CA PHE A 29 -5.52 22.90 -11.14
C PHE A 29 -6.73 22.25 -11.80
N ARG A 30 -6.99 22.64 -13.05
CA ARG A 30 -8.05 22.01 -13.87
C ARG A 30 -7.71 20.54 -14.06
N GLY A 31 -8.59 19.64 -13.59
CA GLY A 31 -8.36 18.18 -13.68
C GLY A 31 -7.93 17.51 -12.38
N ALA A 32 -7.63 18.24 -11.30
CA ALA A 32 -7.25 17.65 -10.01
C ALA A 32 -8.29 16.64 -9.49
N ARG A 33 -9.60 16.94 -9.65
CA ARG A 33 -10.68 16.01 -9.30
C ARG A 33 -10.65 14.75 -10.17
N GLY A 34 -10.45 14.90 -11.48
CA GLY A 34 -10.35 13.78 -12.41
C GLY A 34 -9.17 12.87 -12.08
N LEU A 35 -8.01 13.46 -11.78
CA LEU A 35 -6.83 12.71 -11.35
C LEU A 35 -7.06 11.97 -10.03
N GLN A 36 -7.72 12.61 -9.06
CA GLN A 36 -8.08 11.96 -7.79
C GLN A 36 -9.04 10.80 -8.00
N THR A 37 -10.06 10.97 -8.85
CA THR A 37 -11.01 9.89 -9.19
C THR A 37 -10.27 8.76 -9.91
N LEU A 38 -9.42 9.07 -10.87
CA LEU A 38 -8.62 8.07 -11.60
C LEU A 38 -7.70 7.29 -10.64
N ALA A 39 -7.05 7.98 -9.73
CA ALA A 39 -6.20 7.33 -8.71
C ALA A 39 -6.99 6.40 -7.78
N ALA A 40 -8.29 6.64 -7.58
CA ALA A 40 -9.14 5.80 -6.74
C ALA A 40 -9.77 4.60 -7.50
N VAL A 41 -9.70 4.56 -8.84
CA VAL A 41 -10.27 3.49 -9.66
C VAL A 41 -9.82 2.09 -9.21
N PRO A 42 -8.52 1.85 -8.92
CA PRO A 42 -8.05 0.54 -8.48
C PRO A 42 -8.73 0.01 -7.20
N MET A 43 -9.23 0.91 -6.32
CA MET A 43 -9.90 0.51 -5.08
C MET A 43 -11.28 -0.15 -5.30
N VAL A 44 -11.90 0.12 -6.44
CA VAL A 44 -13.25 -0.38 -6.77
C VAL A 44 -13.24 -1.40 -7.92
N MET A 45 -12.08 -1.57 -8.57
CA MET A 45 -11.95 -2.57 -9.64
C MET A 45 -11.91 -3.99 -9.07
N PRO A 46 -12.61 -4.95 -9.70
CA PRO A 46 -12.41 -6.36 -9.39
C PRO A 46 -10.94 -6.75 -9.60
N GLU A 47 -10.33 -7.38 -8.59
CA GLU A 47 -8.91 -7.76 -8.59
C GLU A 47 -8.50 -8.60 -9.82
N ILE A 48 -9.37 -9.51 -10.26
CA ILE A 48 -9.14 -10.32 -11.47
C ILE A 48 -9.00 -9.45 -12.72
N LEU A 49 -9.91 -8.48 -12.90
CA LEU A 49 -9.84 -7.57 -14.03
C LEU A 49 -8.58 -6.72 -13.99
N MET A 50 -8.20 -6.26 -12.80
CA MET A 50 -6.97 -5.51 -12.62
C MET A 50 -5.74 -6.37 -12.93
N GLY A 51 -5.67 -7.59 -12.44
CA GLY A 51 -4.55 -8.51 -12.70
C GLY A 51 -4.37 -8.81 -14.19
N ILE A 52 -5.47 -9.11 -14.90
CA ILE A 52 -5.45 -9.36 -16.36
C ILE A 52 -5.05 -8.08 -17.12
N SER A 53 -5.59 -6.92 -16.75
CA SER A 53 -5.26 -5.65 -17.40
C SER A 53 -3.79 -5.29 -17.22
N LEU A 54 -3.24 -5.51 -16.04
CA LEU A 54 -1.82 -5.30 -15.76
C LEU A 54 -0.93 -6.26 -16.57
N LEU A 55 -1.31 -7.54 -16.66
CA LEU A 55 -0.58 -8.51 -17.49
C LEU A 55 -0.51 -8.06 -18.95
N ILE A 56 -1.67 -7.67 -19.54
CA ILE A 56 -1.73 -7.18 -20.92
C ILE A 56 -0.90 -5.91 -21.08
N PHE A 57 -1.03 -4.97 -20.16
CA PHE A 57 -0.28 -3.71 -20.19
C PHE A 57 1.24 -3.95 -20.10
N PHE A 58 1.70 -4.76 -19.14
CA PHE A 58 3.11 -5.04 -18.95
C PHE A 58 3.73 -5.78 -20.15
N THR A 59 3.05 -6.80 -20.66
CA THR A 59 3.54 -7.54 -21.85
C THR A 59 3.58 -6.65 -23.09
N SER A 60 2.58 -5.77 -23.29
CA SER A 60 2.58 -4.79 -24.38
C SER A 60 3.69 -3.75 -24.25
N ALA A 61 4.07 -3.40 -23.02
CA ALA A 61 5.16 -2.48 -22.71
C ALA A 61 6.55 -3.16 -22.70
N GLY A 62 6.62 -4.46 -23.00
CA GLY A 62 7.87 -5.22 -23.00
C GLY A 62 8.37 -5.61 -21.59
N LEU A 63 7.55 -5.44 -20.56
CA LEU A 63 7.86 -5.89 -19.20
C LEU A 63 7.32 -7.30 -18.99
N SER A 64 8.21 -8.28 -18.89
CA SER A 64 7.83 -9.66 -18.60
C SER A 64 7.32 -9.82 -17.17
N PRO A 65 6.38 -10.78 -16.93
CA PRO A 65 6.03 -11.18 -15.56
C PRO A 65 7.27 -11.49 -14.74
N GLY A 66 7.26 -11.10 -13.46
CA GLY A 66 8.39 -11.28 -12.56
C GLY A 66 8.33 -10.31 -11.39
N PHE A 67 9.40 -10.27 -10.59
CA PHE A 67 9.46 -9.50 -9.36
C PHE A 67 9.06 -8.02 -9.53
N THR A 68 9.57 -7.35 -10.56
CA THR A 68 9.26 -5.93 -10.83
C THR A 68 7.80 -5.73 -11.21
N ALA A 69 7.24 -6.60 -12.06
CA ALA A 69 5.84 -6.54 -12.44
C ALA A 69 4.90 -6.74 -11.23
N VAL A 70 5.24 -7.68 -10.32
CA VAL A 70 4.52 -7.88 -9.06
C VAL A 70 4.56 -6.62 -8.21
N VAL A 71 5.75 -6.04 -7.97
CA VAL A 71 5.87 -4.82 -7.15
C VAL A 71 5.06 -3.67 -7.73
N ILE A 72 5.15 -3.41 -9.04
CA ILE A 72 4.39 -2.34 -9.69
C ILE A 72 2.88 -2.60 -9.59
N GLY A 73 2.45 -3.86 -9.81
CA GLY A 73 1.05 -4.26 -9.67
C GLY A 73 0.52 -4.01 -8.25
N HIS A 74 1.28 -4.43 -7.24
CA HIS A 74 0.92 -4.22 -5.83
C HIS A 74 0.90 -2.72 -5.45
N VAL A 75 1.85 -1.93 -5.96
CA VAL A 75 1.84 -0.46 -5.76
C VAL A 75 0.60 0.16 -6.38
N THR A 76 0.25 -0.23 -7.61
CA THR A 76 -0.93 0.30 -8.32
C THR A 76 -2.22 0.09 -7.52
N PHE A 77 -2.33 -1.05 -6.83
CA PHE A 77 -3.46 -1.38 -5.99
C PHE A 77 -3.42 -0.70 -4.61
N SER A 78 -2.24 -0.57 -4.01
CA SER A 78 -2.10 -0.17 -2.60
C SER A 78 -1.97 1.35 -2.39
N PHE A 79 -1.33 2.10 -3.34
CA PHE A 79 -1.09 3.53 -3.13
C PHE A 79 -2.36 4.38 -2.97
N PRO A 80 -3.52 4.04 -3.59
CA PRO A 80 -4.73 4.82 -3.40
C PRO A 80 -5.23 4.84 -1.96
N PHE A 81 -5.02 3.74 -1.22
CA PHE A 81 -5.40 3.67 0.19
C PHE A 81 -4.57 4.63 1.05
N VAL A 82 -3.27 4.72 0.79
CA VAL A 82 -2.41 5.73 1.44
C VAL A 82 -2.84 7.14 1.07
N LEU A 83 -3.09 7.39 -0.21
CA LEU A 83 -3.53 8.69 -0.72
C LEU A 83 -4.81 9.15 -0.04
N VAL A 84 -5.82 8.28 0.07
CA VAL A 84 -7.11 8.60 0.72
C VAL A 84 -6.92 8.84 2.22
N ALA A 85 -6.14 8.01 2.92
CA ALA A 85 -5.87 8.18 4.34
C ALA A 85 -5.18 9.52 4.64
N VAL A 86 -4.16 9.88 3.85
CA VAL A 86 -3.43 11.14 4.01
C VAL A 86 -4.30 12.34 3.61
N GLN A 87 -5.10 12.25 2.54
CA GLN A 87 -6.05 13.31 2.19
C GLN A 87 -7.11 13.56 3.26
N ALA A 88 -7.62 12.49 3.89
CA ALA A 88 -8.57 12.63 4.98
C ALA A 88 -7.95 13.41 6.16
N ARG A 89 -6.69 13.16 6.47
CA ARG A 89 -5.95 13.87 7.52
C ARG A 89 -5.66 15.33 7.14
N LEU A 90 -5.23 15.58 5.89
CA LEU A 90 -4.96 16.94 5.38
C LEU A 90 -6.17 17.86 5.49
N ARG A 91 -7.39 17.35 5.24
CA ARG A 91 -8.63 18.13 5.37
C ARG A 91 -8.94 18.58 6.80
N GLY A 92 -8.39 17.89 7.79
CA GLY A 92 -8.56 18.21 9.22
C GLY A 92 -7.42 19.03 9.82
N LEU A 93 -6.39 19.39 9.05
CA LEU A 93 -5.32 20.27 9.50
C LEU A 93 -5.68 21.73 9.24
N ASP A 94 -5.23 22.62 10.14
CA ASP A 94 -5.36 24.04 9.97
C ASP A 94 -4.42 24.54 8.84
N PRO A 95 -4.94 25.17 7.78
CA PRO A 95 -4.12 25.74 6.71
C PRO A 95 -3.06 26.72 7.19
N ALA A 96 -3.33 27.43 8.29
CA ALA A 96 -2.39 28.39 8.88
C ALA A 96 -1.04 27.77 9.27
N MET A 97 -0.99 26.46 9.50
CA MET A 97 0.27 25.77 9.85
C MET A 97 1.29 25.82 8.71
N GLU A 98 0.86 25.58 7.47
CA GLU A 98 1.74 25.64 6.31
C GLU A 98 2.07 27.09 5.95
N GLU A 99 1.08 27.99 6.03
CA GLU A 99 1.26 29.43 5.76
C GLU A 99 2.28 30.04 6.74
N ALA A 100 2.17 29.77 8.05
CA ALA A 100 3.13 30.26 9.04
C ALA A 100 4.58 29.78 8.76
N ALA A 101 4.76 28.55 8.30
CA ALA A 101 6.08 28.06 7.93
C ALA A 101 6.66 28.82 6.71
N LEU A 102 5.80 29.14 5.72
CA LEU A 102 6.20 29.92 4.55
C LEU A 102 6.54 31.37 4.92
N ASP A 103 5.77 32.00 5.80
CA ASP A 103 6.01 33.35 6.31
C ASP A 103 7.34 33.46 7.07
N LEU A 104 7.75 32.38 7.73
CA LEU A 104 9.06 32.25 8.38
C LEU A 104 10.20 31.96 7.37
N GLY A 105 9.94 32.00 6.07
CA GLY A 105 10.93 31.84 5.01
C GLY A 105 11.21 30.38 4.61
N ALA A 106 10.40 29.42 5.04
CA ALA A 106 10.53 28.04 4.55
C ALA A 106 10.12 27.95 3.08
N THR A 107 10.87 27.18 2.29
CA THR A 107 10.41 26.78 0.96
C THR A 107 9.25 25.79 1.08
N PRO A 108 8.36 25.65 0.06
CA PRO A 108 7.25 24.68 0.10
C PRO A 108 7.70 23.26 0.45
N LEU A 109 8.84 22.84 -0.07
CA LEU A 109 9.38 21.51 0.23
C LEU A 109 9.87 21.39 1.67
N ARG A 110 10.44 22.45 2.24
CA ARG A 110 10.83 22.48 3.67
C ARG A 110 9.60 22.48 4.58
N ALA A 111 8.57 23.27 4.25
CA ALA A 111 7.30 23.27 4.98
C ALA A 111 6.65 21.87 4.94
N PHE A 112 6.69 21.19 3.77
CA PHE A 112 6.20 19.82 3.66
C PHE A 112 6.92 18.86 4.62
N TRP A 113 8.25 18.80 4.57
CA TRP A 113 9.01 17.85 5.37
C TRP A 113 9.04 18.16 6.87
N LEU A 114 9.16 19.44 7.24
CA LEU A 114 9.37 19.85 8.63
C LEU A 114 8.07 20.11 9.39
N VAL A 115 6.96 20.43 8.69
CA VAL A 115 5.68 20.76 9.33
C VAL A 115 4.61 19.73 8.94
N MET A 116 4.36 19.56 7.64
CA MET A 116 3.24 18.73 7.17
C MET A 116 3.46 17.26 7.45
N VAL A 117 4.63 16.69 7.12
CA VAL A 117 4.91 15.26 7.32
C VAL A 117 4.78 14.83 8.78
N PRO A 118 5.32 15.55 9.79
CA PRO A 118 5.08 15.24 11.20
C PRO A 118 3.59 15.25 11.58
N CYS A 119 2.82 16.22 11.10
CA CYS A 119 1.37 16.31 11.36
C CYS A 119 0.58 15.19 10.66
N LEU A 120 1.09 14.67 9.54
CA LEU A 120 0.51 13.59 8.76
C LEU A 120 0.96 12.20 9.23
N GLN A 121 1.97 12.12 10.11
CA GLN A 121 2.57 10.85 10.55
C GLN A 121 1.54 9.78 10.96
N PRO A 122 0.48 10.07 11.75
CA PRO A 122 -0.49 9.04 12.11
C PRO A 122 -1.22 8.45 10.88
N ALA A 123 -1.55 9.29 9.89
CA ALA A 123 -2.22 8.85 8.67
C ALA A 123 -1.25 8.11 7.74
N ILE A 124 0.01 8.55 7.66
CA ILE A 124 1.06 7.88 6.89
C ILE A 124 1.30 6.48 7.45
N VAL A 125 1.42 6.35 8.78
CA VAL A 125 1.61 5.03 9.41
C VAL A 125 0.40 4.13 9.20
N ALA A 126 -0.82 4.65 9.36
CA ALA A 126 -2.03 3.88 9.09
C ALA A 126 -2.11 3.42 7.62
N GLY A 127 -1.81 4.31 6.67
CA GLY A 127 -1.74 3.99 5.25
C GLY A 127 -0.65 2.99 4.91
N ALA A 128 0.53 3.11 5.55
CA ALA A 128 1.63 2.16 5.39
C ALA A 128 1.26 0.75 5.86
N LEU A 129 0.65 0.65 7.04
CA LEU A 129 0.19 -0.65 7.57
C LEU A 129 -0.86 -1.29 6.66
N MET A 130 -1.77 -0.47 6.12
CA MET A 130 -2.78 -0.95 5.17
C MET A 130 -2.16 -1.41 3.86
N ALA A 131 -1.24 -0.63 3.28
CA ALA A 131 -0.53 -1.01 2.05
C ALA A 131 0.29 -2.30 2.24
N PHE A 132 0.93 -2.46 3.41
CA PHE A 132 1.64 -3.68 3.76
C PHE A 132 0.69 -4.88 3.83
N ALA A 133 -0.42 -4.76 4.56
CA ALA A 133 -1.38 -5.84 4.71
C ALA A 133 -1.98 -6.25 3.36
N LEU A 134 -2.41 -5.29 2.54
CA LEU A 134 -2.95 -5.52 1.21
C LEU A 134 -1.94 -6.22 0.28
N SER A 135 -0.67 -5.83 0.33
CA SER A 135 0.37 -6.47 -0.49
C SER A 135 0.79 -7.84 0.06
N TRP A 136 0.65 -8.06 1.37
CA TRP A 136 1.04 -9.31 2.02
C TRP A 136 0.16 -10.50 1.66
N ASP A 137 -1.15 -10.28 1.61
CA ASP A 137 -2.14 -11.33 1.30
C ASP A 137 -2.58 -11.35 -0.17
N GLU A 138 -2.02 -10.44 -1.01
CA GLU A 138 -2.40 -10.33 -2.41
C GLU A 138 -2.04 -11.60 -3.20
N LEU A 139 -3.06 -12.20 -3.76
CA LEU A 139 -2.96 -13.43 -4.55
C LEU A 139 -3.23 -13.19 -6.02
N ILE A 140 -4.30 -12.45 -6.32
CA ILE A 140 -4.89 -12.39 -7.67
C ILE A 140 -3.98 -11.60 -8.63
N VAL A 141 -3.56 -10.41 -8.23
CA VAL A 141 -2.64 -9.60 -9.05
C VAL A 141 -1.30 -10.33 -9.21
N THR A 142 -0.80 -10.93 -8.11
CA THR A 142 0.42 -11.75 -8.16
C THR A 142 0.29 -12.91 -9.14
N PHE A 143 -0.86 -13.60 -9.18
CA PHE A 143 -1.08 -14.74 -10.09
C PHE A 143 -0.84 -14.36 -11.57
N PHE A 144 -1.23 -13.16 -11.96
CA PHE A 144 -1.07 -12.68 -13.34
C PHE A 144 0.28 -12.02 -13.62
N THR A 145 0.97 -11.50 -12.59
CA THR A 145 2.17 -10.68 -12.77
C THR A 145 3.46 -11.37 -12.33
N ALA A 146 3.39 -12.47 -11.58
CA ALA A 146 4.56 -13.22 -11.13
C ALA A 146 5.06 -14.24 -12.16
N ASP A 147 6.35 -14.54 -12.05
CA ASP A 147 6.99 -15.73 -12.61
C ASP A 147 7.30 -16.77 -11.53
N ALA A 148 7.92 -17.88 -11.92
CA ALA A 148 8.27 -18.95 -10.96
C ALA A 148 9.24 -18.49 -9.86
N SER A 149 10.08 -17.49 -10.12
CA SER A 149 11.10 -16.98 -9.21
C SER A 149 10.54 -15.94 -8.22
N SER A 150 9.50 -15.22 -8.62
CA SER A 150 8.88 -14.13 -7.87
C SER A 150 7.61 -14.53 -7.12
N ALA A 151 7.22 -15.81 -7.17
CA ALA A 151 6.04 -16.31 -6.49
C ALA A 151 6.01 -15.91 -5.01
N THR A 152 4.88 -15.32 -4.59
CA THR A 152 4.61 -14.94 -3.19
C THR A 152 4.09 -16.13 -2.38
N LEU A 153 4.03 -15.95 -1.06
CA LEU A 153 3.54 -16.98 -0.16
C LEU A 153 2.07 -17.33 -0.43
N PRO A 154 1.13 -16.38 -0.58
CA PRO A 154 -0.25 -16.69 -0.96
C PRO A 154 -0.34 -17.50 -2.25
N LEU A 155 0.44 -17.13 -3.27
CA LEU A 155 0.44 -17.83 -4.56
C LEU A 155 0.96 -19.27 -4.41
N ARG A 156 1.99 -19.49 -3.61
CA ARG A 156 2.50 -20.84 -3.32
C ARG A 156 1.52 -21.70 -2.54
N VAL A 157 0.88 -21.11 -1.51
CA VAL A 157 -0.16 -21.78 -0.70
C VAL A 157 -1.33 -22.18 -1.60
N PHE A 158 -1.79 -21.29 -2.45
CA PHE A 158 -2.86 -21.57 -3.41
C PHE A 158 -2.49 -22.70 -4.39
N GLY A 159 -1.27 -22.68 -4.93
CA GLY A 159 -0.77 -23.75 -5.79
C GLY A 159 -0.73 -25.11 -5.11
N MET A 160 -0.25 -25.17 -3.85
CA MET A 160 -0.23 -26.39 -3.07
C MET A 160 -1.65 -26.91 -2.75
N ALA A 161 -2.58 -26.01 -2.43
CA ALA A 161 -3.97 -26.37 -2.13
C ALA A 161 -4.70 -27.01 -3.31
N LYS A 162 -4.35 -26.62 -4.55
CA LYS A 162 -4.92 -27.21 -5.77
C LYS A 162 -4.46 -28.64 -6.03
N VAL A 163 -3.28 -29.01 -5.57
CA VAL A 163 -2.72 -30.37 -5.77
C VAL A 163 -3.27 -31.36 -4.73
N GLY A 164 -3.82 -30.85 -3.62
CA GLY A 164 -4.41 -31.65 -2.55
C GLY A 164 -3.90 -31.26 -1.17
N LEU A 165 -4.52 -31.83 -0.13
CA LEU A 165 -4.14 -31.56 1.26
C LEU A 165 -2.74 -32.12 1.53
N ASN A 166 -1.80 -31.23 1.79
CA ASN A 166 -0.43 -31.56 2.13
C ASN A 166 -0.17 -31.21 3.61
N PRO A 167 0.49 -32.07 4.41
CA PRO A 167 0.90 -31.73 5.77
C PRO A 167 1.64 -30.40 5.91
N MET A 168 2.37 -29.98 4.88
CA MET A 168 3.05 -28.68 4.82
C MET A 168 2.08 -27.51 4.84
N LEU A 169 0.92 -27.61 4.18
CA LEU A 169 -0.14 -26.60 4.24
C LEU A 169 -0.71 -26.44 5.65
N ASN A 170 -0.95 -27.57 6.31
CA ASN A 170 -1.46 -27.57 7.68
C ASN A 170 -0.45 -26.94 8.65
N ALA A 171 0.83 -27.27 8.52
CA ALA A 171 1.90 -26.69 9.33
C ALA A 171 2.00 -25.18 9.09
N LEU A 172 1.95 -24.73 7.83
CA LEU A 172 2.00 -23.31 7.48
C LEU A 172 0.81 -22.56 8.07
N SER A 173 -0.41 -23.09 7.90
CA SER A 173 -1.63 -22.51 8.45
C SER A 173 -1.57 -22.41 9.97
N ALA A 174 -1.07 -23.43 10.65
CA ALA A 174 -0.86 -23.41 12.09
C ALA A 174 0.10 -22.29 12.51
N VAL A 175 1.24 -22.12 11.83
CA VAL A 175 2.19 -21.02 12.10
C VAL A 175 1.52 -19.67 11.97
N PHE A 176 0.71 -19.45 10.91
CA PHE A 176 -0.01 -18.18 10.74
C PHE A 176 -1.03 -17.92 11.86
N VAL A 177 -1.81 -18.93 12.23
CA VAL A 177 -2.79 -18.82 13.32
C VAL A 177 -2.09 -18.48 14.64
N PHE A 178 -1.02 -19.20 14.98
CA PHE A 178 -0.27 -18.90 16.20
C PHE A 178 0.41 -17.54 16.18
N ALA A 179 1.01 -17.12 15.06
CA ALA A 179 1.62 -15.81 14.92
C ALA A 179 0.58 -14.69 15.08
N THR A 180 -0.57 -14.82 14.42
CA THR A 180 -1.67 -13.86 14.54
C THR A 180 -2.22 -13.80 15.96
N ALA A 181 -2.45 -14.94 16.59
CA ALA A 181 -2.90 -15.02 17.97
C ALA A 181 -1.90 -14.36 18.93
N ALA A 182 -0.61 -14.62 18.76
CA ALA A 182 0.45 -14.01 19.57
C ALA A 182 0.47 -12.48 19.42
N ILE A 183 0.35 -11.95 18.19
CA ILE A 183 0.28 -10.50 17.92
C ILE A 183 -0.94 -9.88 18.60
N VAL A 184 -2.12 -10.51 18.49
CA VAL A 184 -3.36 -10.00 19.10
C VAL A 184 -3.24 -9.99 20.62
N ILE A 185 -2.77 -11.09 21.22
CA ILE A 185 -2.58 -11.19 22.67
C ILE A 185 -1.57 -10.13 23.15
N PHE A 186 -0.43 -10.00 22.46
CA PHE A 186 0.59 -9.00 22.79
C PHE A 186 0.05 -7.57 22.69
N SER A 187 -0.70 -7.25 21.63
CA SER A 187 -1.31 -5.93 21.46
C SER A 187 -2.36 -5.61 22.53
N ALA A 188 -3.12 -6.63 22.98
CA ALA A 188 -4.08 -6.48 24.08
C ALA A 188 -3.37 -6.26 25.42
N TYR A 189 -2.26 -6.96 25.64
CA TYR A 189 -1.45 -6.82 26.84
C TYR A 189 -0.81 -5.43 26.96
N VAL A 190 -0.20 -4.93 25.87
CA VAL A 190 0.39 -3.57 25.81
C VAL A 190 -0.66 -2.50 26.06
N ARG A 191 -1.86 -2.63 25.49
CA ARG A 191 -2.97 -1.70 25.75
C ARG A 191 -3.45 -1.70 27.20
N LYS A 192 -3.32 -2.83 27.91
CA LYS A 192 -3.68 -2.91 29.34
C LYS A 192 -2.64 -2.26 30.26
N LEU A 193 -1.36 -2.28 29.85
CA LEU A 193 -0.27 -1.64 30.60
C LEU A 193 -0.22 -0.11 30.45
N GLY A 194 -0.80 0.42 29.36
CA GLY A 194 -0.86 1.87 29.10
C GLY A 194 -2.09 2.59 29.64
N ARG A 195 -2.92 1.88 30.42
CA ARG A 195 -4.05 2.44 31.20
C ARG A 195 -3.72 2.46 32.67
#